data_fc46fe7a70edf6c60df0eefc32d2b2a8
#
_entry.id   fc46fe7a70edf6c60df0eefc32d2b2a8
#
_cell.length_a   1.000
_cell.length_b   1.000
_cell.length_c   1.000
_cell.angle_alpha   90.00
_cell.angle_beta   90.00
_cell.angle_gamma   90.00
#
_symmetry.space_group_name_H-M   'P 1'
#
loop_
_entity.id
_entity.type
_entity.pdbx_description
1 polymer ?
#
loop_
_entity_poly.entity_id
_entity_poly.type
_entity_poly.pdbx_seq_one_letter_code
_entity_poly.pdbx_strand_id
1 'polypeptide(L)'
;MTPSPPSAPPRIVFSHANSFPGPTYRVLFERLQQLGYSVRAPEKFGHDPAYPVTSNWPHLVQQLADFVLRQYPSAAERETPLYLVGHSLGGYLSLMCAAKHPLLGGQPVAGVVLLDSPLVSGWRAHALQAAKQTRLIGAVSPGQVSRKRRNSWASAAEALAHFAHKKAFASWDERVLHDYIEYGTHEVATAQGSKRVLSFEREIETAIYNTLPHHLDRLLRRQPLACPLAFIGGSASVELRQVGMALTHKLVGSAPSARLQTIEGSHLFPMERPEESAAAIDRALRSFS
;
A
#
# COMPACT_ATOMS: atom_id res chain seq x y z
N MET A 1 -20.02 33.73 -22.68
CA MET A 1 -20.00 32.70 -21.62
C MET A 1 -18.56 32.48 -21.24
N THR A 2 -18.12 32.92 -20.08
CA THR A 2 -16.81 32.58 -19.53
C THR A 2 -16.77 31.07 -19.29
N PRO A 3 -15.75 30.34 -19.75
CA PRO A 3 -15.64 28.91 -19.44
C PRO A 3 -15.58 28.76 -17.91
N SER A 4 -16.40 27.85 -17.38
CA SER A 4 -16.31 27.49 -15.97
C SER A 4 -14.87 27.09 -15.64
N PRO A 5 -14.31 27.50 -14.51
CA PRO A 5 -12.97 27.09 -14.13
C PRO A 5 -12.89 25.55 -14.16
N PRO A 6 -11.77 24.97 -14.60
CA PRO A 6 -11.62 23.53 -14.63
C PRO A 6 -11.87 22.98 -13.22
N SER A 7 -12.75 21.99 -13.10
CA SER A 7 -13.01 21.33 -11.83
C SER A 7 -11.70 20.75 -11.28
N ALA A 8 -11.47 20.91 -9.98
CA ALA A 8 -10.26 20.36 -9.36
C ALA A 8 -10.17 18.84 -9.62
N PRO A 9 -8.96 18.28 -9.78
CA PRO A 9 -8.77 16.88 -10.13
C PRO A 9 -9.27 15.93 -9.03
N PRO A 10 -9.82 14.74 -9.40
CA PRO A 10 -10.10 13.68 -8.44
C PRO A 10 -8.85 13.31 -7.63
N ARG A 11 -9.03 13.00 -6.35
CA ARG A 11 -7.94 12.79 -5.39
C ARG A 11 -7.68 11.32 -5.15
N ILE A 12 -6.43 10.93 -5.19
CA ILE A 12 -5.94 9.62 -4.78
C ILE A 12 -5.03 9.80 -3.55
N VAL A 13 -5.36 9.10 -2.47
CA VAL A 13 -4.40 8.86 -1.39
C VAL A 13 -3.89 7.44 -1.54
N PHE A 14 -2.59 7.32 -1.85
CA PHE A 14 -1.93 6.07 -2.08
C PHE A 14 -1.22 5.58 -0.81
N SER A 15 -1.47 4.33 -0.42
CA SER A 15 -0.84 3.66 0.71
C SER A 15 0.16 2.63 0.20
N HIS A 16 1.43 2.79 0.58
CA HIS A 16 2.55 1.95 0.12
C HIS A 16 2.55 0.54 0.75
N ALA A 17 3.26 -0.40 0.13
CA ALA A 17 3.53 -1.72 0.69
C ALA A 17 4.57 -1.66 1.83
N ASN A 18 4.57 -2.67 2.69
CA ASN A 18 5.57 -2.81 3.75
C ASN A 18 6.99 -2.79 3.15
N SER A 19 7.91 -2.07 3.74
CA SER A 19 9.31 -1.89 3.31
C SER A 19 9.59 -0.90 2.18
N PHE A 20 8.55 -0.38 1.53
CA PHE A 20 8.71 0.50 0.36
C PHE A 20 8.10 1.87 0.66
N PRO A 21 8.89 2.90 1.01
CA PRO A 21 8.38 4.25 1.26
C PRO A 21 7.56 4.79 0.08
N GLY A 22 6.59 5.67 0.38
CA GLY A 22 5.70 6.24 -0.63
C GLY A 22 6.40 6.77 -1.88
N PRO A 23 7.50 7.54 -1.79
CA PRO A 23 8.21 8.06 -2.96
C PRO A 23 8.79 6.99 -3.90
N THR A 24 8.95 5.73 -3.46
CA THR A 24 9.34 4.60 -4.35
C THR A 24 8.36 4.40 -5.51
N TYR A 25 7.12 4.87 -5.36
CA TYR A 25 6.06 4.77 -6.38
C TYR A 25 5.96 6.01 -7.27
N ARG A 26 6.99 6.88 -7.30
CA ARG A 26 6.97 8.15 -8.06
C ARG A 26 6.56 7.97 -9.51
N VAL A 27 7.11 6.97 -10.22
CA VAL A 27 6.77 6.70 -11.64
C VAL A 27 5.28 6.41 -11.82
N LEU A 28 4.69 5.59 -10.94
CA LEU A 28 3.25 5.32 -10.90
C LEU A 28 2.45 6.59 -10.63
N PHE A 29 2.90 7.43 -9.68
CA PHE A 29 2.21 8.67 -9.33
C PHE A 29 2.22 9.68 -10.47
N GLU A 30 3.36 9.86 -11.14
CA GLU A 30 3.49 10.74 -12.31
C GLU A 30 2.53 10.32 -13.42
N ARG A 31 2.39 9.00 -13.64
CA ARG A 31 1.45 8.50 -14.65
C ARG A 31 -0.01 8.75 -14.25
N LEU A 32 -0.39 8.55 -12.99
CA LEU A 32 -1.73 8.88 -12.49
C LEU A 32 -2.01 10.39 -12.58
N GLN A 33 -1.01 11.24 -12.31
CA GLN A 33 -1.14 12.70 -12.48
C GLN A 33 -1.37 13.09 -13.95
N GLN A 34 -0.65 12.45 -14.89
CA GLN A 34 -0.89 12.64 -16.33
C GLN A 34 -2.30 12.19 -16.76
N LEU A 35 -2.90 11.22 -16.06
CA LEU A 35 -4.29 10.79 -16.25
C LEU A 35 -5.32 11.71 -15.59
N GLY A 36 -4.87 12.80 -14.94
CA GLY A 36 -5.73 13.84 -14.39
C GLY A 36 -6.07 13.65 -12.90
N TYR A 37 -5.35 12.84 -12.15
CA TYR A 37 -5.54 12.66 -10.71
C TYR A 37 -4.57 13.52 -9.88
N SER A 38 -5.02 14.01 -8.72
CA SER A 38 -4.13 14.50 -7.68
C SER A 38 -3.71 13.33 -6.79
N VAL A 39 -2.40 13.03 -6.70
CA VAL A 39 -1.90 11.89 -5.93
C VAL A 39 -1.10 12.38 -4.72
N ARG A 40 -1.44 11.86 -3.54
CA ARG A 40 -0.72 12.07 -2.28
C ARG A 40 -0.44 10.72 -1.64
N ALA A 41 0.69 10.58 -0.93
CA ALA A 41 1.05 9.35 -0.23
C ALA A 41 1.76 9.66 1.08
N PRO A 42 1.48 8.95 2.19
CA PRO A 42 2.34 8.95 3.36
C PRO A 42 3.74 8.47 2.99
N GLU A 43 4.76 9.07 3.57
CA GLU A 43 6.13 8.65 3.34
C GLU A 43 6.38 7.23 3.86
N LYS A 44 6.04 7.00 5.14
CA LYS A 44 6.19 5.68 5.81
C LYS A 44 5.09 5.45 6.83
N PHE A 45 4.57 4.23 6.88
CA PHE A 45 3.69 3.79 7.96
C PHE A 45 4.50 3.17 9.10
N GLY A 46 4.05 3.42 10.35
CA GLY A 46 4.59 2.78 11.55
C GLY A 46 5.89 3.37 12.09
N HIS A 47 6.45 4.41 11.48
CA HIS A 47 7.66 5.10 11.94
C HIS A 47 7.38 6.31 12.83
N ASP A 48 6.13 6.79 12.84
CA ASP A 48 5.70 7.85 13.74
C ASP A 48 5.28 7.25 15.10
N PRO A 49 5.93 7.64 16.22
CA PRO A 49 5.57 7.14 17.56
C PRO A 49 4.12 7.37 17.97
N ALA A 50 3.44 8.36 17.38
CA ALA A 50 2.02 8.61 17.60
C ALA A 50 1.13 7.47 17.04
N TYR A 51 1.65 6.67 16.10
CA TYR A 51 0.93 5.58 15.46
C TYR A 51 1.69 4.25 15.57
N PRO A 52 1.83 3.67 16.77
CA PRO A 52 2.61 2.47 17.00
C PRO A 52 2.05 1.26 16.26
N VAL A 53 2.94 0.35 15.83
CA VAL A 53 2.56 -0.90 15.17
C VAL A 53 2.04 -1.89 16.22
N THR A 54 0.73 -2.08 16.23
CA THR A 54 0.05 -3.02 17.14
C THR A 54 -0.82 -4.03 16.36
N SER A 55 -1.28 -5.08 17.05
CA SER A 55 -2.06 -6.15 16.42
C SER A 55 -3.28 -5.59 15.68
N ASN A 56 -3.47 -6.04 14.42
CA ASN A 56 -4.55 -5.60 13.53
C ASN A 56 -4.47 -4.13 13.07
N TRP A 57 -3.38 -3.43 13.31
CA TRP A 57 -3.00 -2.12 12.76
C TRP A 57 -3.97 -0.95 13.01
N PRO A 58 -4.64 -0.83 14.18
CA PRO A 58 -5.61 0.24 14.39
C PRO A 58 -4.98 1.63 14.29
N HIS A 59 -3.74 1.79 14.78
CA HIS A 59 -3.03 3.07 14.75
C HIS A 59 -2.51 3.41 13.34
N LEU A 60 -2.11 2.42 12.53
CA LEU A 60 -1.73 2.66 11.13
C LEU A 60 -2.95 3.09 10.29
N VAL A 61 -4.13 2.53 10.58
CA VAL A 61 -5.40 2.99 9.96
C VAL A 61 -5.69 4.43 10.36
N GLN A 62 -5.49 4.79 11.64
CA GLN A 62 -5.65 6.17 12.10
C GLN A 62 -4.62 7.10 11.45
N GLN A 63 -3.35 6.66 11.31
CA GLN A 63 -2.31 7.42 10.59
C GLN A 63 -2.75 7.78 9.18
N LEU A 64 -3.37 6.82 8.45
CA LEU A 64 -3.89 7.08 7.12
C LEU A 64 -5.06 8.09 7.15
N ALA A 65 -6.02 7.93 8.06
CA ALA A 65 -7.15 8.86 8.19
C ALA A 65 -6.67 10.27 8.49
N ASP A 66 -5.78 10.44 9.45
CA ASP A 66 -5.21 11.75 9.82
C ASP A 66 -4.35 12.35 8.71
N PHE A 67 -3.64 11.51 7.95
CA PHE A 67 -2.92 11.96 6.76
C PHE A 67 -3.88 12.56 5.73
N VAL A 68 -4.99 11.88 5.40
CA VAL A 68 -6.01 12.41 4.48
C VAL A 68 -6.51 13.77 4.94
N LEU A 69 -6.85 13.91 6.22
CA LEU A 69 -7.36 15.18 6.77
C LEU A 69 -6.34 16.32 6.69
N ARG A 70 -5.07 16.03 6.94
CA ARG A 70 -3.98 17.03 6.83
C ARG A 70 -3.69 17.44 5.40
N GLN A 71 -3.81 16.50 4.43
CA GLN A 71 -3.52 16.80 3.02
C GLN A 71 -4.60 17.63 2.33
N TYR A 72 -5.83 17.61 2.84
CA TYR A 72 -6.99 18.29 2.24
C TYR A 72 -7.75 19.09 3.32
N PRO A 73 -7.14 20.19 3.83
CA PRO A 73 -7.69 20.94 4.96
C PRO A 73 -8.92 21.79 4.59
N SER A 74 -8.99 22.30 3.35
CA SER A 74 -10.08 23.20 2.94
C SER A 74 -11.30 22.44 2.41
N ALA A 75 -12.50 23.07 2.51
CA ALA A 75 -13.73 22.54 1.93
C ALA A 75 -13.62 22.41 0.41
N ALA A 76 -13.05 23.43 -0.26
CA ALA A 76 -12.90 23.42 -1.72
C ALA A 76 -12.03 22.25 -2.22
N GLU A 77 -10.92 21.95 -1.52
CA GLU A 77 -10.08 20.78 -1.87
C GLU A 77 -10.85 19.46 -1.69
N ARG A 78 -11.87 19.44 -0.85
CA ARG A 78 -12.71 18.26 -0.57
C ARG A 78 -13.89 18.08 -1.51
N GLU A 79 -14.18 18.99 -2.42
CA GLU A 79 -15.29 18.89 -3.36
C GLU A 79 -15.13 17.78 -4.41
N THR A 80 -13.90 17.36 -4.69
CA THR A 80 -13.66 16.30 -5.67
C THR A 80 -13.64 14.90 -5.03
N PRO A 81 -13.97 13.84 -5.81
CA PRO A 81 -13.97 12.48 -5.30
C PRO A 81 -12.61 12.09 -4.66
N LEU A 82 -12.66 11.43 -3.50
CA LEU A 82 -11.50 10.89 -2.79
C LEU A 82 -11.46 9.37 -2.96
N TYR A 83 -10.39 8.87 -3.52
CA TYR A 83 -10.12 7.45 -3.66
C TYR A 83 -8.96 7.02 -2.76
N LEU A 84 -9.09 5.87 -2.11
CA LEU A 84 -8.00 5.23 -1.37
C LEU A 84 -7.44 4.08 -2.22
N VAL A 85 -6.19 4.17 -2.60
CA VAL A 85 -5.49 3.16 -3.38
C VAL A 85 -4.35 2.62 -2.54
N GLY A 86 -4.19 1.29 -2.46
CA GLY A 86 -3.13 0.76 -1.63
C GLY A 86 -2.55 -0.55 -2.14
N HIS A 87 -1.22 -0.69 -2.00
CA HIS A 87 -0.49 -1.88 -2.38
C HIS A 87 -0.18 -2.73 -1.13
N SER A 88 -0.51 -4.02 -1.18
CA SER A 88 -0.17 -4.98 -0.11
C SER A 88 -0.66 -4.52 1.27
N LEU A 89 0.24 -4.19 2.23
CA LEU A 89 -0.08 -3.50 3.49
C LEU A 89 -1.03 -2.31 3.28
N GLY A 90 -0.68 -1.46 2.30
CA GLY A 90 -1.44 -0.25 2.00
C GLY A 90 -2.87 -0.53 1.57
N GLY A 91 -3.14 -1.65 0.88
CA GLY A 91 -4.49 -2.05 0.53
C GLY A 91 -5.33 -2.46 1.75
N TYR A 92 -4.74 -3.16 2.71
CA TYR A 92 -5.40 -3.41 3.99
C TYR A 92 -5.74 -2.11 4.72
N LEU A 93 -4.78 -1.17 4.79
CA LEU A 93 -4.98 0.11 5.45
C LEU A 93 -6.08 0.92 4.76
N SER A 94 -6.09 0.98 3.43
CA SER A 94 -7.10 1.65 2.62
C SER A 94 -8.50 1.07 2.86
N LEU A 95 -8.62 -0.26 2.81
CA LEU A 95 -9.88 -0.98 3.04
C LEU A 95 -10.41 -0.75 4.46
N MET A 96 -9.56 -0.93 5.47
CA MET A 96 -9.95 -0.74 6.87
C MET A 96 -10.24 0.73 7.19
N CYS A 97 -9.52 1.66 6.57
CA CYS A 97 -9.76 3.10 6.72
C CYS A 97 -11.15 3.48 6.16
N ALA A 98 -11.46 3.05 4.94
CA ALA A 98 -12.77 3.32 4.33
C ALA A 98 -13.93 2.70 5.12
N ALA A 99 -13.74 1.50 5.71
CA ALA A 99 -14.75 0.84 6.53
C ALA A 99 -14.97 1.56 7.89
N LYS A 100 -13.88 2.02 8.53
CA LYS A 100 -13.96 2.70 9.83
C LYS A 100 -14.30 4.18 9.73
N HIS A 101 -13.90 4.83 8.66
CA HIS A 101 -14.07 6.25 8.39
C HIS A 101 -14.73 6.45 7.03
N PRO A 102 -16.02 6.09 6.87
CA PRO A 102 -16.74 6.23 5.60
C PRO A 102 -16.83 7.70 5.15
N LEU A 103 -16.72 8.63 6.11
CA LEU A 103 -16.58 10.06 5.87
C LEU A 103 -15.22 10.54 6.37
N LEU A 104 -14.39 11.04 5.47
CA LEU A 104 -13.12 11.68 5.78
C LEU A 104 -13.22 13.17 5.53
N GLY A 105 -13.15 13.95 6.62
CA GLY A 105 -13.35 15.41 6.55
C GLY A 105 -14.75 15.82 6.11
N GLY A 106 -15.78 15.01 6.45
CA GLY A 106 -17.17 15.24 6.09
C GLY A 106 -17.56 14.75 4.68
N GLN A 107 -16.63 14.17 3.92
CA GLN A 107 -16.90 13.65 2.58
C GLN A 107 -16.80 12.13 2.51
N PRO A 108 -17.66 11.46 1.72
CA PRO A 108 -17.57 10.03 1.53
C PRO A 108 -16.30 9.65 0.78
N VAL A 109 -15.72 8.51 1.16
CA VAL A 109 -14.71 7.84 0.32
C VAL A 109 -15.41 7.36 -0.94
N ALA A 110 -14.97 7.82 -2.10
CA ALA A 110 -15.63 7.53 -3.39
C ALA A 110 -15.30 6.11 -3.91
N GLY A 111 -14.24 5.48 -3.41
CA GLY A 111 -13.89 4.11 -3.75
C GLY A 111 -12.54 3.68 -3.24
N VAL A 112 -12.31 2.37 -3.24
CA VAL A 112 -11.06 1.74 -2.80
C VAL A 112 -10.51 0.85 -3.91
N VAL A 113 -9.19 0.95 -4.18
CA VAL A 113 -8.49 0.04 -5.09
C VAL A 113 -7.38 -0.68 -4.33
N LEU A 114 -7.43 -1.99 -4.35
CA LEU A 114 -6.42 -2.86 -3.74
C LEU A 114 -5.46 -3.38 -4.82
N LEU A 115 -4.17 -3.12 -4.65
CA LEU A 115 -3.12 -3.66 -5.51
C LEU A 115 -2.45 -4.81 -4.76
N ASP A 116 -2.63 -6.02 -5.26
CA ASP A 116 -2.06 -7.27 -4.70
C ASP A 116 -2.09 -7.34 -3.17
N SER A 117 -3.25 -7.09 -2.59
CA SER A 117 -3.45 -7.16 -1.13
C SER A 117 -4.12 -8.49 -0.78
N PRO A 118 -3.37 -9.49 -0.30
CA PRO A 118 -3.89 -10.84 -0.04
C PRO A 118 -4.71 -10.86 1.25
N LEU A 119 -6.03 -10.68 1.13
CA LEU A 119 -6.94 -10.52 2.28
C LEU A 119 -7.16 -11.85 3.01
N VAL A 120 -6.57 -11.99 4.20
CA VAL A 120 -6.68 -13.18 5.03
C VAL A 120 -8.07 -13.30 5.64
N SER A 121 -8.73 -14.46 5.46
CA SER A 121 -10.07 -14.73 5.97
C SER A 121 -10.28 -16.19 6.37
N GLY A 122 -11.43 -16.51 6.96
CA GLY A 122 -11.82 -17.86 7.32
C GLY A 122 -10.84 -18.54 8.28
N TRP A 123 -10.56 -19.83 8.08
CA TRP A 123 -9.70 -20.62 8.95
C TRP A 123 -8.25 -20.09 9.00
N ARG A 124 -7.75 -19.48 7.92
CA ARG A 124 -6.41 -18.85 7.90
C ARG A 124 -6.32 -17.67 8.85
N ALA A 125 -7.40 -16.88 8.98
CA ALA A 125 -7.47 -15.79 9.96
C ALA A 125 -7.45 -16.34 11.41
N HIS A 126 -8.13 -17.45 11.67
CA HIS A 126 -8.08 -18.12 12.98
C HIS A 126 -6.69 -18.71 13.26
N ALA A 127 -6.06 -19.35 12.27
CA ALA A 127 -4.69 -19.85 12.42
C ALA A 127 -3.68 -18.73 12.70
N LEU A 128 -3.80 -17.61 11.99
CA LEU A 128 -2.98 -16.42 12.24
C LEU A 128 -3.20 -15.86 13.65
N GLN A 129 -4.45 -15.80 14.12
CA GLN A 129 -4.77 -15.36 15.48
C GLN A 129 -4.13 -16.29 16.52
N ALA A 130 -4.26 -17.61 16.35
CA ALA A 130 -3.65 -18.59 17.26
C ALA A 130 -2.11 -18.49 17.28
N ALA A 131 -1.47 -18.35 16.10
CA ALA A 131 -0.02 -18.17 16.00
C ALA A 131 0.47 -16.92 16.75
N LYS A 132 -0.29 -15.82 16.71
CA LYS A 132 0.03 -14.61 17.49
C LYS A 132 -0.06 -14.83 18.98
N GLN A 133 -1.07 -15.55 19.47
CA GLN A 133 -1.26 -15.83 20.90
C GLN A 133 -0.16 -16.74 21.46
N THR A 134 0.31 -17.70 20.67
CA THR A 134 1.39 -18.63 21.07
C THR A 134 2.80 -18.07 20.85
N ARG A 135 2.95 -16.83 20.39
CA ARG A 135 4.23 -16.21 20.01
C ARG A 135 5.00 -16.95 18.90
N LEU A 136 4.40 -17.93 18.27
CA LEU A 136 5.00 -18.69 17.14
C LEU A 136 5.02 -17.88 15.84
N ILE A 137 4.30 -16.76 15.78
CA ILE A 137 4.24 -15.90 14.59
C ILE A 137 5.63 -15.48 14.09
N GLY A 138 6.55 -15.18 15.02
CA GLY A 138 7.93 -14.81 14.68
C GLY A 138 8.75 -15.94 14.02
N ALA A 139 8.32 -17.20 14.16
CA ALA A 139 8.99 -18.36 13.56
C ALA A 139 8.49 -18.69 12.13
N VAL A 140 7.26 -18.29 11.80
CA VAL A 140 6.60 -18.64 10.53
C VAL A 140 6.26 -17.44 9.65
N SER A 141 6.50 -16.21 10.14
CA SER A 141 6.18 -14.99 9.38
C SER A 141 7.34 -14.56 8.47
N PRO A 142 7.05 -13.82 7.37
CA PRO A 142 8.08 -13.16 6.56
C PRO A 142 8.98 -12.20 7.36
N GLY A 143 8.58 -11.81 8.56
CA GLY A 143 9.37 -10.97 9.48
C GLY A 143 10.73 -11.55 9.86
N GLN A 144 10.96 -12.88 9.75
CA GLN A 144 12.29 -13.44 9.93
C GLN A 144 13.26 -13.02 8.82
N VAL A 145 12.77 -12.95 7.59
CA VAL A 145 13.57 -12.50 6.44
C VAL A 145 13.93 -11.02 6.61
N SER A 146 12.94 -10.19 6.98
CA SER A 146 13.14 -8.76 7.24
C SER A 146 14.23 -8.50 8.27
N ARG A 147 14.18 -9.23 9.38
CA ARG A 147 15.13 -9.05 10.49
C ARG A 147 16.58 -9.35 10.10
N LYS A 148 16.80 -10.28 9.17
CA LYS A 148 18.13 -10.74 8.76
C LYS A 148 18.66 -10.07 7.49
N ARG A 149 17.83 -9.28 6.79
CA ARG A 149 18.26 -8.66 5.54
C ARG A 149 19.36 -7.63 5.77
N ARG A 150 20.26 -7.50 4.80
CA ARG A 150 21.27 -6.44 4.79
C ARG A 150 20.58 -5.07 4.83
N ASN A 151 21.06 -4.15 5.66
CA ASN A 151 20.47 -2.83 5.87
C ASN A 151 21.48 -1.68 5.73
N SER A 152 22.73 -1.95 5.31
CA SER A 152 23.73 -0.90 5.11
C SER A 152 24.69 -1.23 3.97
N TRP A 153 25.17 -0.19 3.31
CA TRP A 153 26.09 -0.22 2.16
C TRP A 153 27.03 0.97 2.27
N ALA A 154 28.23 0.86 1.64
CA ALA A 154 29.21 1.95 1.64
C ALA A 154 28.71 3.15 0.79
N SER A 155 27.87 2.92 -0.21
CA SER A 155 27.37 3.99 -1.10
C SER A 155 26.00 3.64 -1.70
N ALA A 156 25.35 4.62 -2.34
CA ALA A 156 24.15 4.40 -3.15
C ALA A 156 24.41 3.45 -4.32
N ALA A 157 25.58 3.53 -4.96
CA ALA A 157 25.97 2.65 -6.06
C ALA A 157 26.09 1.18 -5.59
N GLU A 158 26.67 0.94 -4.41
CA GLU A 158 26.72 -0.41 -3.83
C GLU A 158 25.32 -0.92 -3.46
N ALA A 159 24.45 -0.06 -2.92
CA ALA A 159 23.08 -0.43 -2.65
C ALA A 159 22.33 -0.79 -3.94
N LEU A 160 22.45 0.00 -5.00
CA LEU A 160 21.86 -0.26 -6.30
C LEU A 160 22.34 -1.61 -6.86
N ALA A 161 23.66 -1.84 -6.91
CA ALA A 161 24.21 -3.10 -7.37
C ALA A 161 23.68 -4.29 -6.55
N HIS A 162 23.60 -4.15 -5.22
CA HIS A 162 23.08 -5.19 -4.34
C HIS A 162 21.61 -5.54 -4.66
N PHE A 163 20.75 -4.56 -4.88
CA PHE A 163 19.33 -4.81 -5.16
C PHE A 163 19.11 -5.30 -6.59
N ALA A 164 19.80 -4.74 -7.59
CA ALA A 164 19.70 -5.17 -8.99
C ALA A 164 20.01 -6.66 -9.19
N HIS A 165 20.90 -7.24 -8.39
CA HIS A 165 21.24 -8.67 -8.44
C HIS A 165 20.24 -9.58 -7.70
N LYS A 166 19.27 -9.03 -6.98
CA LYS A 166 18.27 -9.83 -6.26
C LYS A 166 17.10 -10.20 -7.16
N LYS A 167 16.72 -11.47 -7.18
CA LYS A 167 15.61 -12.00 -7.97
C LYS A 167 14.30 -11.19 -7.79
N ALA A 168 14.02 -10.72 -6.56
CA ALA A 168 12.80 -9.95 -6.28
C ALA A 168 12.79 -8.55 -6.91
N PHE A 169 13.93 -8.04 -7.38
CA PHE A 169 14.08 -6.73 -8.00
C PHE A 169 14.44 -6.81 -9.49
N ALA A 170 14.74 -8.02 -9.99
CA ALA A 170 15.27 -8.21 -11.34
C ALA A 170 14.27 -7.82 -12.45
N SER A 171 12.98 -7.82 -12.16
CA SER A 171 11.90 -7.43 -13.09
C SER A 171 11.38 -6.00 -12.86
N TRP A 172 11.95 -5.26 -11.90
CA TRP A 172 11.52 -3.89 -11.64
C TRP A 172 11.86 -2.96 -12.79
N ASP A 173 11.01 -1.96 -13.01
CA ASP A 173 11.35 -0.81 -13.83
C ASP A 173 12.59 -0.12 -13.26
N GLU A 174 13.57 0.18 -14.10
CA GLU A 174 14.85 0.75 -13.69
C GLU A 174 14.65 2.07 -12.92
N ARG A 175 13.71 2.91 -13.36
CA ARG A 175 13.38 4.19 -12.70
C ARG A 175 12.87 3.96 -11.28
N VAL A 176 12.03 2.93 -11.08
CA VAL A 176 11.49 2.57 -9.76
C VAL A 176 12.58 2.01 -8.86
N LEU A 177 13.51 1.23 -9.40
CA LEU A 177 14.67 0.75 -8.64
C LEU A 177 15.55 1.93 -8.19
N HIS A 178 15.80 2.90 -9.05
CA HIS A 178 16.51 4.12 -8.69
C HIS A 178 15.77 4.92 -7.61
N ASP A 179 14.46 5.08 -7.72
CA ASP A 179 13.64 5.72 -6.68
C ASP A 179 13.72 4.97 -5.35
N TYR A 180 13.74 3.64 -5.38
CA TYR A 180 13.92 2.84 -4.15
C TYR A 180 15.29 3.06 -3.51
N ILE A 181 16.35 3.23 -4.29
CA ILE A 181 17.68 3.56 -3.74
C ILE A 181 17.67 4.98 -3.18
N GLU A 182 17.05 5.93 -3.84
CA GLU A 182 17.01 7.32 -3.41
C GLU A 182 16.18 7.52 -2.13
N TYR A 183 14.96 7.01 -2.09
CA TYR A 183 14.00 7.24 -1.01
C TYR A 183 13.92 6.09 0.00
N GLY A 184 14.17 4.86 -0.44
CA GLY A 184 14.18 3.67 0.41
C GLY A 184 15.48 3.46 1.17
N THR A 185 16.50 4.28 0.89
CA THR A 185 17.77 4.35 1.64
C THR A 185 18.16 5.80 1.87
N HIS A 186 18.98 6.05 2.89
CA HIS A 186 19.52 7.38 3.17
C HIS A 186 20.95 7.29 3.69
N GLU A 187 21.67 8.40 3.61
CA GLU A 187 23.04 8.50 4.07
C GLU A 187 23.11 8.83 5.57
N VAL A 188 24.01 8.17 6.28
CA VAL A 188 24.30 8.43 7.71
C VAL A 188 25.81 8.64 7.87
N ALA A 189 26.18 9.68 8.61
CA ALA A 189 27.56 9.93 8.98
C ALA A 189 28.06 8.86 9.96
N THR A 190 29.34 8.47 9.82
CA THR A 190 30.04 7.54 10.73
C THR A 190 31.40 8.12 11.07
N ALA A 191 32.10 7.54 12.06
CA ALA A 191 33.45 7.95 12.43
C ALA A 191 34.48 7.76 11.29
N GLN A 192 34.18 6.94 10.28
CA GLN A 192 35.06 6.63 9.15
C GLN A 192 34.57 7.20 7.81
N GLY A 193 33.63 8.17 7.83
CA GLY A 193 33.01 8.74 6.64
C GLY A 193 31.50 8.62 6.67
N SER A 194 30.86 8.20 5.58
CA SER A 194 29.41 7.99 5.51
C SER A 194 29.08 6.56 5.05
N LYS A 195 27.88 6.12 5.34
CA LYS A 195 27.30 4.88 4.82
C LYS A 195 25.84 5.09 4.44
N ARG A 196 25.34 4.29 3.51
CA ARG A 196 23.91 4.26 3.14
C ARG A 196 23.19 3.20 3.97
N VAL A 197 22.00 3.51 4.51
CA VAL A 197 21.18 2.60 5.31
C VAL A 197 19.75 2.58 4.81
N LEU A 198 18.99 1.52 5.14
CA LEU A 198 17.56 1.46 4.83
C LEU A 198 16.79 2.58 5.55
N SER A 199 15.92 3.27 4.82
CA SER A 199 14.99 4.26 5.37
C SER A 199 13.82 3.61 6.11
N PHE A 200 13.45 2.38 5.72
CA PHE A 200 12.43 1.59 6.41
C PHE A 200 13.10 0.65 7.42
N GLU A 201 12.88 0.90 8.70
CA GLU A 201 13.50 0.14 9.78
C GLU A 201 13.06 -1.33 9.78
N ARG A 202 14.02 -2.26 9.90
CA ARG A 202 13.74 -3.72 9.89
C ARG A 202 12.84 -4.15 11.04
N GLU A 203 12.96 -3.50 12.18
CA GLU A 203 12.16 -3.74 13.39
C GLU A 203 10.69 -3.39 13.15
N ILE A 204 10.41 -2.25 12.52
CA ILE A 204 9.07 -1.82 12.12
C ILE A 204 8.50 -2.75 11.04
N GLU A 205 9.29 -3.06 10.01
CA GLU A 205 8.90 -4.01 8.96
C GLU A 205 8.50 -5.36 9.57
N THR A 206 9.33 -5.88 10.47
CA THR A 206 9.09 -7.15 11.19
C THR A 206 7.83 -7.07 12.06
N ALA A 207 7.64 -5.96 12.79
CA ALA A 207 6.46 -5.74 13.63
C ALA A 207 5.17 -5.73 12.79
N ILE A 208 5.18 -5.09 11.61
CA ILE A 208 4.05 -5.10 10.68
C ILE A 208 3.70 -6.52 10.26
N TYR A 209 4.66 -7.35 9.82
CA TYR A 209 4.40 -8.74 9.46
C TYR A 209 3.86 -9.57 10.63
N ASN A 210 4.37 -9.37 11.84
CA ASN A 210 3.95 -10.14 13.02
C ASN A 210 2.58 -9.71 13.57
N THR A 211 2.03 -8.59 13.12
CA THR A 211 0.79 -8.01 13.62
C THR A 211 -0.35 -7.97 12.60
N LEU A 212 -0.21 -8.71 11.47
CA LEU A 212 -1.18 -8.76 10.37
C LEU A 212 -2.64 -8.84 10.86
N PRO A 213 -3.58 -8.13 10.23
CA PRO A 213 -4.99 -8.21 10.59
C PRO A 213 -5.57 -9.61 10.40
N HIS A 214 -6.21 -10.14 11.44
CA HIS A 214 -6.93 -11.42 11.43
C HIS A 214 -8.43 -11.26 11.68
N HIS A 215 -8.89 -10.01 11.84
CA HIS A 215 -10.27 -9.70 12.21
C HIS A 215 -11.07 -9.04 11.05
N LEU A 216 -10.53 -9.02 9.84
CA LEU A 216 -11.08 -8.26 8.71
C LEU A 216 -12.53 -8.65 8.38
N ASP A 217 -12.86 -9.95 8.32
CA ASP A 217 -14.22 -10.44 8.14
C ASP A 217 -15.21 -9.88 9.19
N ARG A 218 -14.77 -9.86 10.46
CA ARG A 218 -15.59 -9.35 11.57
C ARG A 218 -15.74 -7.83 11.48
N LEU A 219 -14.67 -7.12 11.12
CA LEU A 219 -14.71 -5.67 10.92
C LEU A 219 -15.73 -5.33 9.83
N LEU A 220 -15.62 -5.94 8.65
CA LEU A 220 -16.47 -5.62 7.49
C LEU A 220 -17.94 -6.08 7.66
N ARG A 221 -18.21 -7.07 8.54
CA ARG A 221 -19.60 -7.37 8.91
C ARG A 221 -20.22 -6.31 9.82
N ARG A 222 -19.41 -5.69 10.70
CA ARG A 222 -19.88 -4.65 11.65
C ARG A 222 -19.91 -3.27 11.02
N GLN A 223 -19.00 -3.01 10.13
CA GLN A 223 -18.80 -1.76 9.41
C GLN A 223 -18.65 -2.09 7.92
N PRO A 224 -19.77 -2.34 7.21
CA PRO A 224 -19.73 -2.61 5.77
C PRO A 224 -19.11 -1.44 5.02
N LEU A 225 -18.42 -1.76 3.94
CA LEU A 225 -17.85 -0.74 3.07
C LEU A 225 -18.96 0.02 2.39
N ALA A 226 -18.97 1.34 2.54
CA ALA A 226 -19.99 2.23 1.98
C ALA A 226 -19.64 2.75 0.58
N CYS A 227 -18.55 2.27 -0.01
CA CYS A 227 -18.07 2.68 -1.32
C CYS A 227 -17.70 1.46 -2.18
N PRO A 228 -17.62 1.60 -3.51
CA PRO A 228 -17.18 0.53 -4.40
C PRO A 228 -15.73 0.14 -4.12
N LEU A 229 -15.44 -1.15 -4.39
CA LEU A 229 -14.12 -1.77 -4.26
C LEU A 229 -13.67 -2.34 -5.60
N ALA A 230 -12.39 -2.14 -5.92
CA ALA A 230 -11.71 -2.86 -6.99
C ALA A 230 -10.44 -3.55 -6.47
N PHE A 231 -10.06 -4.61 -7.17
CA PHE A 231 -8.85 -5.38 -6.89
C PHE A 231 -8.06 -5.59 -8.19
N ILE A 232 -6.76 -5.38 -8.11
CA ILE A 232 -5.81 -5.62 -9.20
C ILE A 232 -4.71 -6.51 -8.65
N GLY A 233 -4.51 -7.69 -9.23
CA GLY A 233 -3.54 -8.68 -8.76
C GLY A 233 -2.43 -8.95 -9.78
N GLY A 234 -1.26 -9.37 -9.31
CA GLY A 234 -0.19 -9.89 -10.15
C GLY A 234 -0.45 -11.32 -10.57
N SER A 235 -0.31 -11.65 -11.87
CA SER A 235 -0.55 -12.99 -12.41
C SER A 235 0.39 -14.06 -11.81
N ALA A 236 1.59 -13.64 -11.40
CA ALA A 236 2.60 -14.49 -10.78
C ALA A 236 2.70 -14.31 -9.25
N SER A 237 1.78 -13.56 -8.61
CA SER A 237 1.81 -13.32 -7.16
C SER A 237 1.76 -14.64 -6.37
N VAL A 238 2.81 -14.90 -5.60
CA VAL A 238 2.89 -16.04 -4.68
C VAL A 238 1.98 -15.81 -3.48
N GLU A 239 1.91 -14.58 -3.01
CA GLU A 239 1.13 -14.14 -1.85
C GLU A 239 -0.36 -14.39 -2.08
N LEU A 240 -0.89 -14.07 -3.26
CA LEU A 240 -2.28 -14.34 -3.62
C LEU A 240 -2.56 -15.85 -3.72
N ARG A 241 -1.62 -16.62 -4.29
CA ARG A 241 -1.78 -18.09 -4.34
C ARG A 241 -1.81 -18.71 -2.95
N GLN A 242 -0.98 -18.21 -2.03
CA GLN A 242 -0.93 -18.72 -0.65
C GLN A 242 -2.18 -18.38 0.16
N VAL A 243 -2.70 -17.15 0.04
CA VAL A 243 -3.85 -16.67 0.81
C VAL A 243 -5.18 -17.04 0.13
N GLY A 244 -5.23 -16.99 -1.19
CA GLY A 244 -6.44 -17.16 -1.99
C GLY A 244 -7.24 -15.87 -2.12
N MET A 245 -8.30 -15.93 -2.94
CA MET A 245 -9.09 -14.76 -3.37
C MET A 245 -10.52 -14.74 -2.80
N ALA A 246 -10.88 -15.67 -1.91
CA ALA A 246 -12.26 -15.87 -1.47
C ALA A 246 -12.91 -14.61 -0.88
N LEU A 247 -12.19 -13.90 0.01
CA LEU A 247 -12.71 -12.65 0.59
C LEU A 247 -12.74 -11.53 -0.44
N THR A 248 -11.73 -11.44 -1.29
CA THR A 248 -11.67 -10.44 -2.37
C THR A 248 -12.86 -10.59 -3.32
N HIS A 249 -13.13 -11.81 -3.82
CA HIS A 249 -14.29 -12.08 -4.66
C HIS A 249 -15.61 -11.73 -3.97
N LYS A 250 -15.74 -12.06 -2.68
CA LYS A 250 -16.92 -11.71 -1.90
C LYS A 250 -17.13 -10.20 -1.80
N LEU A 251 -16.05 -9.42 -1.63
CA LEU A 251 -16.12 -7.96 -1.47
C LEU A 251 -16.34 -7.22 -2.78
N VAL A 252 -15.69 -7.67 -3.87
CA VAL A 252 -15.89 -7.10 -5.21
C VAL A 252 -17.27 -7.50 -5.76
N GLY A 253 -17.76 -8.70 -5.42
CA GLY A 253 -19.07 -9.19 -5.84
C GLY A 253 -19.18 -9.36 -7.37
N SER A 254 -20.40 -9.18 -7.90
CA SER A 254 -20.70 -9.23 -9.35
C SER A 254 -20.41 -7.91 -10.07
N ALA A 255 -19.34 -7.22 -9.67
CA ALA A 255 -18.96 -5.95 -10.25
C ALA A 255 -18.43 -6.10 -11.69
N PRO A 256 -18.38 -5.01 -12.50
CA PRO A 256 -17.76 -5.01 -13.82
C PRO A 256 -16.32 -5.55 -13.78
N SER A 257 -15.86 -6.18 -14.87
CA SER A 257 -14.51 -6.73 -14.98
C SER A 257 -13.38 -5.71 -14.70
N ALA A 258 -13.65 -4.43 -14.92
CA ALA A 258 -12.75 -3.34 -14.55
C ALA A 258 -12.43 -3.28 -13.04
N ARG A 259 -13.25 -3.89 -12.19
CA ARG A 259 -13.03 -3.94 -10.72
C ARG A 259 -12.31 -5.19 -10.25
N LEU A 260 -12.08 -6.17 -11.12
CA LEU A 260 -11.27 -7.34 -10.82
C LEU A 260 -10.34 -7.60 -11.99
N GLN A 261 -9.11 -7.12 -11.88
CA GLN A 261 -8.13 -7.13 -12.96
C GLN A 261 -6.89 -7.94 -12.55
N THR A 262 -6.16 -8.41 -13.56
CA THR A 262 -4.85 -9.05 -13.39
C THR A 262 -3.85 -8.35 -14.30
N ILE A 263 -2.66 -8.05 -13.78
CA ILE A 263 -1.50 -7.53 -14.52
C ILE A 263 -0.43 -8.61 -14.54
N GLU A 264 0.30 -8.71 -15.64
CA GLU A 264 1.48 -9.57 -15.68
C GLU A 264 2.53 -9.08 -14.68
N GLY A 265 2.96 -9.96 -13.78
CA GLY A 265 3.96 -9.64 -12.77
C GLY A 265 3.76 -10.36 -11.44
N SER A 266 4.70 -10.14 -10.54
CA SER A 266 4.71 -10.69 -9.19
C SER A 266 3.80 -9.88 -8.24
N HIS A 267 3.91 -10.16 -6.93
CA HIS A 267 3.35 -9.30 -5.88
C HIS A 267 3.77 -7.82 -6.03
N LEU A 268 4.95 -7.59 -6.61
CA LEU A 268 5.54 -6.26 -6.79
C LEU A 268 5.26 -5.66 -8.18
N PHE A 269 4.22 -6.12 -8.88
CA PHE A 269 3.86 -5.61 -10.21
C PHE A 269 3.74 -4.07 -10.30
N PRO A 270 3.35 -3.33 -9.24
CA PRO A 270 3.35 -1.86 -9.33
C PRO A 270 4.74 -1.25 -9.52
N MET A 271 5.80 -1.97 -9.13
CA MET A 271 7.19 -1.60 -9.36
C MET A 271 7.72 -2.14 -10.70
N GLU A 272 7.18 -3.26 -11.16
CA GLU A 272 7.59 -3.93 -12.40
C GLU A 272 6.92 -3.29 -13.63
N ARG A 273 5.67 -2.85 -13.48
CA ARG A 273 4.78 -2.33 -14.55
C ARG A 273 4.03 -1.07 -14.09
N PRO A 274 4.72 0.03 -13.76
CA PRO A 274 4.09 1.21 -13.17
C PRO A 274 3.05 1.86 -14.10
N GLU A 275 3.30 1.93 -15.41
CA GLU A 275 2.36 2.50 -16.39
C GLU A 275 1.10 1.65 -16.54
N GLU A 276 1.25 0.33 -16.64
CA GLU A 276 0.11 -0.60 -16.74
C GLU A 276 -0.71 -0.58 -15.44
N SER A 277 -0.03 -0.46 -14.30
CA SER A 277 -0.66 -0.30 -12.99
C SER A 277 -1.50 0.98 -12.92
N ALA A 278 -0.97 2.11 -13.40
CA ALA A 278 -1.71 3.36 -13.46
C ALA A 278 -2.95 3.26 -14.37
N ALA A 279 -2.80 2.64 -15.55
CA ALA A 279 -3.91 2.44 -16.46
C ALA A 279 -5.00 1.51 -15.88
N ALA A 280 -4.60 0.48 -15.12
CA ALA A 280 -5.54 -0.42 -14.45
C ALA A 280 -6.27 0.28 -13.29
N ILE A 281 -5.57 1.11 -12.52
CA ILE A 281 -6.17 1.95 -11.48
C ILE A 281 -7.20 2.91 -12.12
N ASP A 282 -6.84 3.62 -13.19
CA ASP A 282 -7.76 4.53 -13.89
C ASP A 282 -9.03 3.81 -14.37
N ARG A 283 -8.90 2.64 -15.01
CA ARG A 283 -10.06 1.82 -15.40
C ARG A 283 -10.95 1.44 -14.22
N ALA A 284 -10.32 1.06 -13.09
CA ALA A 284 -11.06 0.72 -11.88
C ALA A 284 -11.83 1.93 -11.33
N LEU A 285 -11.17 3.08 -11.20
CA LEU A 285 -11.77 4.31 -10.68
C LEU A 285 -12.92 4.82 -11.56
N ARG A 286 -12.78 4.78 -12.89
CA ARG A 286 -13.86 5.12 -13.84
C ARG A 286 -15.07 4.18 -13.74
N SER A 287 -14.89 2.95 -13.29
CA SER A 287 -15.98 1.99 -13.08
C SER A 287 -16.79 2.22 -11.81
N PHE A 288 -16.38 3.17 -10.97
CA PHE A 288 -17.07 3.53 -9.74
C PHE A 288 -18.19 4.58 -9.93
N SER A 289 -18.19 5.19 -11.11
CA SER A 289 -19.19 6.16 -11.56
C SER A 289 -20.49 5.48 -11.93
#